data_d41c9dc0f89ced476b6c186d1bb1a761
#
_entry.id   d41c9dc0f89ced476b6c186d1bb1a761
#
_cell.length_a   1.000
_cell.length_b   1.000
_cell.length_c   1.000
_cell.angle_alpha   90.00
_cell.angle_beta   90.00
_cell.angle_gamma   90.00
#
_symmetry.space_group_name_H-M   'P 1'
#
loop_
_entity.id
_entity.type
_entity.pdbx_description
1 polymer ?
#
loop_
_entity_poly.entity_id
_entity_poly.type
_entity_poly.pdbx_seq_one_letter_code
_entity_poly.pdbx_strand_id
1 'polypeptide(L)'
;MKDAIVVGAGPSGSYLAHLLSKRGFQVLNLEEHPEVGRPVDCTGVVTSRVFSYVKSTSIANRVKGANVYFPGEEPLHIEKTDETIVIYRDAFDKDVSSMAVDSGTDLRVNARVSSVSAGNDFAEVKFRENGIQKTERARVVIGADGANSIVRKDLYTEKPRRVVSTYQVDSAFKMEDQDSVTVYLGSDVSKGFFAWAVPTGNISRIGVGTIGSGTRSYYEAISKRFPMDTVLGINGAPIPISYLRKTYGNRSLLVGDAGGIVKPLTGGGIYTGIVSSKHAARALTEAFEKGNFSSEFLSRYQKYWKSEIGRELWMDGLVQRMFARLSDNSLRAIYRILSSPKVLDTINSVGDIDYPSRLVLSVVARHPSILLNLFS
;
A
#
# COMPACT_ATOMS: atom_id res chain seq x y z
N MET A 1 0.03 2.83 32.35
CA MET A 1 -0.38 1.90 31.26
C MET A 1 -1.07 2.74 30.21
N LYS A 2 -0.66 2.67 28.93
CA LYS A 2 -1.27 3.40 27.82
C LYS A 2 -2.64 2.78 27.44
N ASP A 3 -3.50 3.54 26.77
CA ASP A 3 -4.70 2.96 26.17
C ASP A 3 -4.34 2.11 24.96
N ALA A 4 -3.50 2.63 24.05
CA ALA A 4 -3.04 1.93 22.86
C ALA A 4 -1.55 2.08 22.61
N ILE A 5 -0.91 1.02 22.12
CA ILE A 5 0.41 1.10 21.50
C ILE A 5 0.25 0.78 20.01
N VAL A 6 0.69 1.70 19.15
CA VAL A 6 0.75 1.53 17.69
C VAL A 6 2.20 1.27 17.32
N VAL A 7 2.46 0.15 16.66
CA VAL A 7 3.80 -0.23 16.20
C VAL A 7 3.92 0.14 14.72
N GLY A 8 4.86 1.04 14.41
CA GLY A 8 5.06 1.65 13.09
C GLY A 8 4.40 3.02 12.95
N ALA A 9 5.15 4.02 12.49
CA ALA A 9 4.68 5.38 12.25
C ALA A 9 4.59 5.74 10.75
N GLY A 10 4.40 4.75 9.89
CA GLY A 10 3.97 4.99 8.50
C GLY A 10 2.56 5.57 8.43
N PRO A 11 2.02 5.86 7.23
CA PRO A 11 0.73 6.54 7.06
C PRO A 11 -0.43 5.89 7.83
N SER A 12 -0.51 4.56 7.83
CA SER A 12 -1.58 3.83 8.53
C SER A 12 -1.47 3.98 10.05
N GLY A 13 -0.28 3.80 10.61
CA GLY A 13 -0.07 3.87 12.06
C GLY A 13 -0.24 5.29 12.59
N SER A 14 0.37 6.26 11.94
CA SER A 14 0.26 7.68 12.32
C SER A 14 -1.18 8.19 12.20
N TYR A 15 -1.89 7.82 11.13
CA TYR A 15 -3.29 8.22 10.98
C TYR A 15 -4.20 7.58 12.05
N LEU A 16 -3.98 6.31 12.40
CA LEU A 16 -4.70 5.67 13.51
C LEU A 16 -4.40 6.35 14.84
N ALA A 17 -3.12 6.61 15.12
CA ALA A 17 -2.69 7.29 16.33
C ALA A 17 -3.33 8.68 16.44
N HIS A 18 -3.35 9.47 15.36
CA HIS A 18 -4.07 10.74 15.27
C HIS A 18 -5.55 10.58 15.67
N LEU A 19 -6.26 9.61 15.07
CA LEU A 19 -7.69 9.43 15.32
C LEU A 19 -8.01 9.03 16.76
N LEU A 20 -7.16 8.24 17.40
CA LEU A 20 -7.33 7.83 18.79
C LEU A 20 -6.97 8.96 19.75
N SER A 21 -5.83 9.61 19.57
CA SER A 21 -5.38 10.74 20.43
C SER A 21 -6.34 11.91 20.36
N LYS A 22 -6.88 12.23 19.17
CA LYS A 22 -7.95 13.25 19.01
C LYS A 22 -9.21 12.96 19.80
N ARG A 23 -9.46 11.67 20.16
CA ARG A 23 -10.56 11.25 21.04
C ARG A 23 -10.19 11.21 22.51
N GLY A 24 -8.96 11.64 22.87
CA GLY A 24 -8.48 11.71 24.25
C GLY A 24 -7.84 10.43 24.77
N PHE A 25 -7.62 9.41 23.94
CA PHE A 25 -6.93 8.19 24.36
C PHE A 25 -5.41 8.41 24.44
N GLN A 26 -4.77 7.80 25.44
CA GLN A 26 -3.31 7.83 25.62
C GLN A 26 -2.64 6.84 24.66
N VAL A 27 -2.11 7.36 23.55
CA VAL A 27 -1.49 6.56 22.48
C VAL A 27 0.03 6.70 22.53
N LEU A 28 0.73 5.57 22.52
CA LEU A 28 2.16 5.48 22.24
C LEU A 28 2.34 4.94 20.80
N ASN A 29 3.05 5.69 19.95
CA ASN A 29 3.42 5.26 18.61
C ASN A 29 4.92 5.01 18.53
N LEU A 30 5.35 3.81 18.17
CA LEU A 30 6.74 3.38 18.12
C LEU A 30 7.19 3.25 16.66
N GLU A 31 8.28 3.96 16.30
CA GLU A 31 8.91 3.91 14.99
C GLU A 31 10.37 3.44 15.12
N GLU A 32 10.74 2.44 14.32
CA GLU A 32 12.08 1.85 14.41
C GLU A 32 13.19 2.73 13.84
N HIS A 33 12.88 3.58 12.87
CA HIS A 33 13.85 4.46 12.24
C HIS A 33 14.04 5.77 13.01
N PRO A 34 15.18 6.46 12.80
CA PRO A 34 15.43 7.76 13.45
C PRO A 34 14.51 8.88 12.93
N GLU A 35 13.89 8.68 11.76
CA GLU A 35 13.08 9.66 11.08
C GLU A 35 11.88 8.98 10.42
N VAL A 36 10.67 9.49 10.68
CA VAL A 36 9.46 8.99 10.02
C VAL A 36 9.53 9.23 8.52
N GLY A 37 9.08 8.24 7.74
CA GLY A 37 9.06 8.32 6.27
C GLY A 37 10.38 7.94 5.60
N ARG A 38 11.41 7.56 6.36
CA ARG A 38 12.67 7.05 5.83
C ARG A 38 13.01 5.68 6.40
N PRO A 39 13.52 4.74 5.55
CA PRO A 39 13.74 4.86 4.09
C PRO A 39 12.42 4.99 3.31
N VAL A 40 12.50 5.54 2.09
CA VAL A 40 11.34 5.68 1.20
C VAL A 40 11.15 4.40 0.38
N ASP A 41 10.29 3.50 0.80
CA ASP A 41 10.05 2.21 0.13
C ASP A 41 8.75 2.21 -0.70
N CYS A 42 8.47 3.27 -1.43
CA CYS A 42 7.22 3.41 -2.19
C CYS A 42 7.36 4.36 -3.37
N THR A 43 6.63 4.10 -4.43
CA THR A 43 6.55 4.98 -5.60
C THR A 43 5.80 6.30 -5.30
N GLY A 44 4.88 6.28 -4.34
CA GLY A 44 4.16 7.49 -3.91
C GLY A 44 2.99 7.90 -4.81
N VAL A 45 2.46 7.01 -5.63
CA VAL A 45 1.30 7.29 -6.50
C VAL A 45 0.01 7.07 -5.72
N VAL A 46 -0.79 8.12 -5.58
CA VAL A 46 -2.05 8.12 -4.81
C VAL A 46 -3.15 8.89 -5.54
N THR A 47 -4.40 8.69 -5.15
CA THR A 47 -5.52 9.52 -5.62
C THR A 47 -5.73 10.72 -4.70
N SER A 48 -6.46 11.72 -5.18
CA SER A 48 -6.89 12.89 -4.39
C SER A 48 -7.69 12.50 -3.14
N ARG A 49 -8.32 11.30 -3.10
CA ARG A 49 -9.05 10.80 -1.92
C ARG A 49 -8.22 10.71 -0.66
N VAL A 50 -6.93 10.43 -0.78
CA VAL A 50 -6.03 10.38 0.37
C VAL A 50 -6.02 11.71 1.13
N PHE A 51 -6.08 12.83 0.41
CA PHE A 51 -6.06 14.17 0.98
C PHE A 51 -7.38 14.59 1.65
N SER A 52 -8.45 13.82 1.51
CA SER A 52 -9.66 14.00 2.33
C SER A 52 -9.47 13.51 3.77
N TYR A 53 -8.49 12.67 4.02
CA TYR A 53 -8.15 12.13 5.34
C TYR A 53 -6.94 12.82 5.98
N VAL A 54 -5.99 13.25 5.15
CA VAL A 54 -4.69 13.76 5.58
C VAL A 54 -4.45 15.15 5.01
N LYS A 55 -4.08 16.08 5.88
CA LYS A 55 -3.63 17.42 5.47
C LYS A 55 -2.16 17.35 5.10
N SER A 56 -1.84 17.39 3.82
CA SER A 56 -0.46 17.41 3.33
C SER A 56 -0.37 18.24 2.06
N THR A 57 0.75 18.92 1.89
CA THR A 57 1.14 19.62 0.68
C THR A 57 2.31 18.97 -0.04
N SER A 58 2.70 17.77 0.39
CA SER A 58 3.88 17.03 -0.06
C SER A 58 3.67 16.39 -1.44
N ILE A 59 3.34 17.22 -2.44
CA ILE A 59 3.07 16.81 -3.81
C ILE A 59 4.35 16.98 -4.63
N ALA A 60 4.80 15.87 -5.24
CA ALA A 60 5.94 15.85 -6.16
C ALA A 60 5.52 16.16 -7.60
N ASN A 61 4.38 15.59 -8.03
CA ASN A 61 3.84 15.79 -9.38
C ASN A 61 2.33 15.47 -9.40
N ARG A 62 1.67 15.92 -10.47
CA ARG A 62 0.28 15.59 -10.79
C ARG A 62 0.24 14.97 -12.17
N VAL A 63 -0.32 13.80 -12.31
CA VAL A 63 -0.41 13.09 -13.58
C VAL A 63 -1.87 12.82 -13.96
N LYS A 64 -2.17 12.90 -15.24
CA LYS A 64 -3.53 12.74 -15.79
C LYS A 64 -3.68 11.46 -16.58
N GLY A 65 -2.56 10.75 -16.83
CA GLY A 65 -2.56 9.59 -17.69
C GLY A 65 -1.62 8.48 -17.26
N ALA A 66 -1.69 7.41 -18.04
CA ALA A 66 -0.77 6.30 -17.97
C ALA A 66 -0.43 5.78 -19.38
N ASN A 67 0.85 5.54 -19.62
CA ASN A 67 1.33 4.84 -20.81
C ASN A 67 1.58 3.37 -20.44
N VAL A 68 0.81 2.45 -21.00
CA VAL A 68 0.93 1.02 -20.70
C VAL A 68 1.56 0.29 -21.87
N TYR A 69 2.76 -0.23 -21.69
CA TYR A 69 3.50 -1.00 -22.68
C TYR A 69 3.18 -2.48 -22.53
N PHE A 70 2.68 -3.06 -23.60
CA PHE A 70 2.46 -4.49 -23.76
C PHE A 70 3.60 -5.13 -24.57
N PRO A 71 3.86 -6.43 -24.46
CA PRO A 71 4.95 -7.10 -25.17
C PRO A 71 4.85 -6.94 -26.70
N GLY A 72 5.83 -6.21 -27.29
CA GLY A 72 5.92 -6.02 -28.74
C GLY A 72 4.85 -5.15 -29.37
N GLU A 73 4.13 -4.35 -28.58
CA GLU A 73 3.06 -3.44 -29.05
C GLU A 73 3.44 -1.99 -28.75
N GLU A 74 2.79 -1.03 -29.41
CA GLU A 74 2.86 0.39 -29.10
C GLU A 74 2.21 0.68 -27.73
N PRO A 75 2.59 1.75 -27.03
CA PRO A 75 2.00 2.06 -25.74
C PRO A 75 0.50 2.38 -25.85
N LEU A 76 -0.29 1.78 -24.97
CA LEU A 76 -1.68 2.16 -24.79
C LEU A 76 -1.73 3.39 -23.87
N HIS A 77 -2.15 4.52 -24.41
CA HIS A 77 -2.31 5.75 -23.66
C HIS A 77 -3.69 5.81 -23.02
N ILE A 78 -3.72 5.98 -21.68
CA ILE A 78 -4.94 6.10 -20.89
C ILE A 78 -4.95 7.50 -20.29
N GLU A 79 -5.98 8.27 -20.61
CA GLU A 79 -6.23 9.60 -20.03
C GLU A 79 -7.31 9.51 -18.94
N LYS A 80 -7.20 10.34 -17.94
CA LYS A 80 -8.18 10.43 -16.86
C LYS A 80 -8.58 11.86 -16.58
N THR A 81 -9.85 12.03 -16.24
CA THR A 81 -10.40 13.32 -15.80
C THR A 81 -9.89 13.69 -14.40
N ASP A 82 -9.75 12.68 -13.54
CA ASP A 82 -9.26 12.87 -12.17
C ASP A 82 -7.75 12.74 -12.12
N GLU A 83 -7.08 13.74 -11.55
CA GLU A 83 -5.63 13.73 -11.37
C GLU A 83 -5.21 12.62 -10.39
N THR A 84 -4.16 11.92 -10.77
CA THR A 84 -3.39 11.06 -9.89
C THR A 84 -2.21 11.86 -9.34
N ILE A 85 -1.98 11.77 -8.05
CA ILE A 85 -0.98 12.57 -7.35
C ILE A 85 0.24 11.71 -7.05
N VAL A 86 1.41 12.22 -7.39
CA VAL A 86 2.69 11.65 -6.96
C VAL A 86 3.16 12.44 -5.76
N ILE A 87 3.41 11.77 -4.63
CA ILE A 87 3.82 12.42 -3.39
C ILE A 87 5.30 12.19 -3.07
N TYR A 88 5.89 13.16 -2.36
CA TYR A 88 7.12 12.94 -1.61
C TYR A 88 6.78 12.18 -0.34
N ARG A 89 7.09 10.87 -0.33
CA ARG A 89 6.68 9.96 0.75
C ARG A 89 7.27 10.30 2.11
N ASP A 90 8.53 10.71 2.15
CA ASP A 90 9.17 11.14 3.39
C ASP A 90 8.47 12.36 4.02
N ALA A 91 8.14 13.36 3.21
CA ALA A 91 7.42 14.53 3.67
C ALA A 91 5.95 14.22 4.01
N PHE A 92 5.26 13.42 3.16
CA PHE A 92 3.87 13.00 3.41
C PHE A 92 3.74 12.22 4.72
N ASP A 93 4.62 11.25 4.98
CA ASP A 93 4.56 10.43 6.18
C ASP A 93 4.82 11.29 7.44
N LYS A 94 5.71 12.31 7.35
CA LYS A 94 5.92 13.31 8.40
C LYS A 94 4.69 14.17 8.65
N ASP A 95 4.00 14.61 7.59
CA ASP A 95 2.76 15.38 7.74
C ASP A 95 1.71 14.57 8.52
N VAL A 96 1.55 13.27 8.18
CA VAL A 96 0.62 12.39 8.90
C VAL A 96 1.05 12.17 10.35
N SER A 97 2.33 11.99 10.60
CA SER A 97 2.85 11.80 11.96
C SER A 97 2.75 13.08 12.80
N SER A 98 2.95 14.25 12.20
CA SER A 98 2.74 15.54 12.85
C SER A 98 1.28 15.73 13.28
N MET A 99 0.31 15.34 12.42
CA MET A 99 -1.10 15.33 12.81
C MET A 99 -1.36 14.48 14.06
N ALA A 100 -0.65 13.35 14.21
CA ALA A 100 -0.77 12.49 15.37
C ALA A 100 -0.17 13.15 16.62
N VAL A 101 1.02 13.72 16.51
CA VAL A 101 1.70 14.44 17.62
C VAL A 101 0.86 15.65 18.07
N ASP A 102 0.36 16.46 17.13
CA ASP A 102 -0.50 17.61 17.43
C ASP A 102 -1.81 17.22 18.13
N SER A 103 -2.23 15.97 17.96
CA SER A 103 -3.41 15.41 18.64
C SER A 103 -3.08 14.79 20.00
N GLY A 104 -1.82 14.81 20.43
CA GLY A 104 -1.37 14.29 21.74
C GLY A 104 -0.80 12.87 21.72
N THR A 105 -0.43 12.33 20.55
CA THR A 105 0.26 11.04 20.46
C THR A 105 1.69 11.15 21.01
N ASP A 106 2.11 10.21 21.89
CA ASP A 106 3.49 10.01 22.30
C ASP A 106 4.22 9.24 21.18
N LEU A 107 4.84 9.98 20.24
CA LEU A 107 5.63 9.39 19.14
C LEU A 107 7.07 9.20 19.60
N ARG A 108 7.59 7.98 19.48
CA ARG A 108 9.01 7.67 19.76
C ARG A 108 9.66 7.07 18.51
N VAL A 109 10.68 7.73 18.02
CA VAL A 109 11.56 7.27 16.94
C VAL A 109 12.77 6.54 17.51
N ASN A 110 13.56 5.85 16.67
CA ASN A 110 14.63 4.93 17.11
C ASN A 110 14.12 3.90 18.14
N ALA A 111 12.86 3.52 18.05
CA ALA A 111 12.15 2.66 19.00
C ALA A 111 11.75 1.34 18.33
N ARG A 112 12.72 0.47 18.11
CA ARG A 112 12.52 -0.81 17.42
C ARG A 112 11.89 -1.84 18.33
N VAL A 113 10.66 -2.26 17.99
CA VAL A 113 9.95 -3.33 18.68
C VAL A 113 10.64 -4.66 18.42
N SER A 114 10.88 -5.43 19.49
CA SER A 114 11.53 -6.74 19.43
C SER A 114 10.59 -7.90 19.76
N SER A 115 9.55 -7.67 20.55
CA SER A 115 8.51 -8.67 20.81
C SER A 115 7.23 -8.05 21.34
N VAL A 116 6.12 -8.74 21.09
CA VAL A 116 4.78 -8.35 21.51
C VAL A 116 4.07 -9.56 22.12
N SER A 117 3.38 -9.35 23.24
CA SER A 117 2.48 -10.34 23.82
C SER A 117 1.15 -9.72 24.19
N ALA A 118 0.07 -10.50 24.14
CA ALA A 118 -1.27 -10.07 24.49
C ALA A 118 -1.90 -11.08 25.45
N GLY A 119 -2.00 -10.71 26.71
CA GLY A 119 -2.65 -11.47 27.77
C GLY A 119 -4.13 -11.17 27.93
N ASN A 120 -4.70 -11.55 29.08
CA ASN A 120 -6.11 -11.27 29.37
C ASN A 120 -6.34 -9.81 29.81
N ASP A 121 -5.37 -9.20 30.50
CA ASP A 121 -5.55 -7.88 31.13
C ASP A 121 -4.91 -6.75 30.32
N PHE A 122 -3.79 -7.02 29.67
CA PHE A 122 -3.02 -6.03 28.90
C PHE A 122 -2.25 -6.68 27.74
N ALA A 123 -1.82 -5.85 26.80
CA ALA A 123 -0.77 -6.16 25.85
C ALA A 123 0.55 -5.56 26.33
N GLU A 124 1.65 -6.29 26.13
CA GLU A 124 3.01 -5.87 26.50
C GLU A 124 3.89 -5.82 25.25
N VAL A 125 4.62 -4.71 25.09
CA VAL A 125 5.52 -4.48 23.96
C VAL A 125 6.92 -4.24 24.50
N LYS A 126 7.89 -5.05 24.06
CA LYS A 126 9.31 -4.86 24.32
C LYS A 126 9.97 -4.23 23.11
N PHE A 127 10.72 -3.18 23.33
CA PHE A 127 11.39 -2.45 22.26
C PHE A 127 12.73 -1.88 22.74
N ARG A 128 13.58 -1.53 21.80
CA ARG A 128 14.85 -0.87 22.07
C ARG A 128 14.77 0.57 21.56
N GLU A 129 14.85 1.54 22.44
CA GLU A 129 14.86 2.96 22.12
C GLU A 129 16.24 3.52 22.36
N ASN A 130 16.86 4.08 21.33
CA ASN A 130 18.24 4.60 21.39
C ASN A 130 19.25 3.60 22.03
N GLY A 131 19.09 2.31 21.70
CA GLY A 131 19.94 1.25 22.23
C GLY A 131 19.51 0.69 23.61
N ILE A 132 18.59 1.33 24.32
CA ILE A 132 18.13 0.94 25.65
C ILE A 132 16.87 0.07 25.54
N GLN A 133 16.90 -1.11 26.17
CA GLN A 133 15.72 -1.99 26.24
C GLN A 133 14.65 -1.39 27.15
N LYS A 134 13.42 -1.30 26.64
CA LYS A 134 12.25 -0.80 27.37
C LYS A 134 11.08 -1.75 27.21
N THR A 135 10.14 -1.66 28.13
CA THR A 135 8.88 -2.42 28.10
C THR A 135 7.74 -1.47 28.43
N GLU A 136 6.70 -1.49 27.61
CA GLU A 136 5.48 -0.71 27.81
C GLU A 136 4.25 -1.62 27.75
N ARG A 137 3.22 -1.24 28.51
CA ARG A 137 1.94 -1.95 28.56
C ARG A 137 0.79 -1.07 28.12
N ALA A 138 -0.14 -1.67 27.40
CA ALA A 138 -1.36 -1.01 26.96
C ALA A 138 -2.58 -1.92 27.04
N ARG A 139 -3.77 -1.33 26.96
CA ARG A 139 -5.01 -2.09 26.86
C ARG A 139 -5.11 -2.84 25.52
N VAL A 140 -4.51 -2.28 24.46
CA VAL A 140 -4.49 -2.89 23.11
C VAL A 140 -3.19 -2.52 22.38
N VAL A 141 -2.70 -3.43 21.53
CA VAL A 141 -1.60 -3.18 20.59
C VAL A 141 -2.07 -3.26 19.15
N ILE A 142 -1.56 -2.37 18.30
CA ILE A 142 -1.89 -2.33 16.89
C ILE A 142 -0.63 -2.46 16.05
N GLY A 143 -0.57 -3.49 15.18
CA GLY A 143 0.47 -3.63 14.18
C GLY A 143 0.17 -2.76 12.97
N ALA A 144 1.01 -1.75 12.76
CA ALA A 144 1.08 -0.88 11.60
C ALA A 144 2.50 -0.87 11.01
N ASP A 145 3.27 -1.90 11.33
CA ASP A 145 4.69 -2.12 11.13
C ASP A 145 5.00 -2.81 9.79
N GLY A 146 4.16 -2.58 8.80
CA GLY A 146 4.39 -2.90 7.40
C GLY A 146 4.38 -4.40 7.09
N ALA A 147 4.91 -4.74 5.94
CA ALA A 147 4.87 -6.09 5.40
C ALA A 147 5.61 -7.12 6.26
N ASN A 148 6.64 -6.71 7.00
CA ASN A 148 7.45 -7.56 7.87
C ASN A 148 7.00 -7.58 9.35
N SER A 149 5.76 -7.19 9.61
CA SER A 149 5.17 -6.96 10.93
C SER A 149 5.60 -7.96 12.00
N ILE A 150 6.21 -7.44 13.08
CA ILE A 150 6.53 -8.19 14.29
C ILE A 150 5.27 -8.50 15.11
N VAL A 151 4.31 -7.56 15.13
CA VAL A 151 3.01 -7.76 15.81
C VAL A 151 2.27 -8.94 15.20
N ARG A 152 2.25 -9.03 13.86
CA ARG A 152 1.68 -10.17 13.15
C ARG A 152 2.41 -11.47 13.48
N LYS A 153 3.74 -11.43 13.45
CA LYS A 153 4.59 -12.60 13.68
C LYS A 153 4.37 -13.19 15.08
N ASP A 154 4.24 -12.33 16.09
CA ASP A 154 4.14 -12.76 17.49
C ASP A 154 2.71 -13.14 17.90
N LEU A 155 1.69 -12.45 17.37
CA LEU A 155 0.29 -12.61 17.82
C LEU A 155 -0.61 -13.37 16.85
N TYR A 156 -0.15 -13.63 15.62
CA TYR A 156 -0.97 -14.28 14.60
C TYR A 156 -0.22 -15.44 13.95
N THR A 157 -0.91 -16.53 13.71
CA THR A 157 -0.34 -17.71 13.06
C THR A 157 -0.31 -17.61 11.53
N GLU A 158 -1.06 -16.66 10.97
CA GLU A 158 -1.22 -16.48 9.53
C GLU A 158 -0.26 -15.40 8.99
N LYS A 159 0.30 -15.67 7.81
CA LYS A 159 1.09 -14.69 7.02
C LYS A 159 0.45 -14.49 5.66
N PRO A 160 0.69 -13.35 4.99
CA PRO A 160 0.23 -13.11 3.63
C PRO A 160 0.69 -14.24 2.71
N ARG A 161 -0.25 -14.81 1.94
CA ARG A 161 0.02 -15.95 1.05
C ARG A 161 0.78 -15.56 -0.21
N ARG A 162 0.68 -14.28 -0.60
CA ARG A 162 1.31 -13.75 -1.81
C ARG A 162 1.95 -12.42 -1.48
N VAL A 163 3.20 -12.31 -1.92
CA VAL A 163 4.03 -11.12 -1.70
C VAL A 163 4.72 -10.81 -3.03
N VAL A 164 4.74 -9.55 -3.40
CA VAL A 164 5.54 -8.99 -4.48
C VAL A 164 6.83 -8.45 -3.88
N SER A 165 7.96 -8.86 -4.40
CA SER A 165 9.26 -8.24 -4.11
C SER A 165 9.46 -7.07 -5.05
N THR A 166 9.86 -5.91 -4.54
CA THR A 166 10.11 -4.72 -5.37
C THR A 166 11.55 -4.28 -5.33
N TYR A 167 11.97 -3.62 -6.41
CA TYR A 167 13.24 -2.91 -6.51
C TYR A 167 12.98 -1.61 -7.28
N GLN A 168 13.33 -0.48 -6.69
CA GLN A 168 13.11 0.84 -7.27
C GLN A 168 14.37 1.69 -7.11
N VAL A 169 14.66 2.50 -8.11
CA VAL A 169 15.72 3.50 -8.07
C VAL A 169 15.14 4.87 -8.39
N ASP A 170 15.50 5.83 -7.56
CA ASP A 170 15.26 7.24 -7.82
C ASP A 170 16.51 7.80 -8.52
N SER A 171 16.36 8.35 -9.71
CA SER A 171 17.46 8.87 -10.54
C SER A 171 17.22 10.32 -10.94
N ALA A 172 18.32 11.09 -11.00
CA ALA A 172 18.29 12.53 -11.30
C ALA A 172 18.19 12.78 -12.81
N PHE A 173 17.12 12.29 -13.43
CA PHE A 173 16.76 12.72 -14.79
C PHE A 173 15.28 13.06 -14.85
N LYS A 174 14.95 13.95 -15.77
CA LYS A 174 13.58 14.37 -16.02
C LYS A 174 13.00 13.55 -17.17
N MET A 175 11.91 12.81 -16.93
CA MET A 175 11.15 12.16 -18.00
C MET A 175 10.60 13.21 -18.97
N GLU A 176 10.53 12.91 -20.27
CA GLU A 176 9.92 13.79 -21.27
C GLU A 176 8.43 13.97 -21.00
N ASP A 177 7.72 12.87 -20.78
CA ASP A 177 6.29 12.91 -20.39
C ASP A 177 6.18 13.07 -18.85
N GLN A 178 5.77 14.26 -18.43
CA GLN A 178 5.52 14.59 -17.01
C GLN A 178 4.05 14.38 -16.61
N ASP A 179 3.16 14.17 -17.58
CA ASP A 179 1.73 14.10 -17.34
C ASP A 179 1.23 12.66 -17.21
N SER A 180 2.09 11.66 -17.47
CA SER A 180 1.71 10.25 -17.38
C SER A 180 2.69 9.42 -16.57
N VAL A 181 2.18 8.42 -15.84
CA VAL A 181 2.99 7.32 -15.34
C VAL A 181 3.18 6.28 -16.45
N THR A 182 4.31 5.58 -16.45
CA THR A 182 4.54 4.50 -17.40
C THR A 182 4.52 3.15 -16.71
N VAL A 183 3.84 2.18 -17.29
CA VAL A 183 3.73 0.80 -16.81
C VAL A 183 4.20 -0.14 -17.91
N TYR A 184 5.06 -1.09 -17.58
CA TYR A 184 5.55 -2.10 -18.50
C TYR A 184 5.07 -3.47 -18.07
N LEU A 185 4.49 -4.22 -19.01
CA LEU A 185 3.97 -5.57 -18.84
C LEU A 185 4.78 -6.54 -19.71
N GLY A 186 4.84 -7.80 -19.29
CA GLY A 186 5.47 -8.87 -20.06
C GLY A 186 6.47 -9.70 -19.26
N SER A 187 6.76 -10.88 -19.77
CA SER A 187 7.61 -11.86 -19.09
C SER A 187 9.08 -11.46 -19.01
N ASP A 188 9.56 -10.63 -19.94
CA ASP A 188 10.89 -10.03 -19.98
C ASP A 188 11.06 -8.85 -19.01
N VAL A 189 9.96 -8.28 -18.55
CA VAL A 189 9.93 -7.10 -17.68
C VAL A 189 9.67 -7.46 -16.23
N SER A 190 8.76 -8.41 -15.98
CA SER A 190 8.38 -8.79 -14.63
C SER A 190 7.70 -10.16 -14.58
N LYS A 191 7.98 -10.94 -13.56
CA LYS A 191 7.27 -12.19 -13.29
C LYS A 191 6.05 -11.93 -12.42
N GLY A 192 4.86 -12.00 -13.04
CA GLY A 192 3.56 -11.99 -12.35
C GLY A 192 3.15 -10.65 -11.75
N PHE A 193 3.86 -9.57 -12.08
CA PHE A 193 3.54 -8.20 -11.73
C PHE A 193 3.92 -7.25 -12.88
N PHE A 194 4.49 -6.07 -12.63
CA PHE A 194 4.84 -5.08 -13.66
C PHE A 194 6.06 -4.24 -13.25
N ALA A 195 6.63 -3.52 -14.22
CA ALA A 195 7.58 -2.45 -13.95
C ALA A 195 6.93 -1.08 -14.18
N TRP A 196 7.51 -0.04 -13.61
CA TRP A 196 6.99 1.33 -13.68
C TRP A 196 8.10 2.35 -13.87
N ALA A 197 7.73 3.47 -14.48
CA ALA A 197 8.47 4.71 -14.46
C ALA A 197 7.52 5.84 -14.09
N VAL A 198 7.89 6.64 -13.08
CA VAL A 198 7.04 7.70 -12.53
C VAL A 198 7.80 9.01 -12.48
N PRO A 199 7.28 10.07 -13.15
CA PRO A 199 7.87 11.39 -13.10
C PRO A 199 7.59 12.07 -11.76
N THR A 200 8.65 12.58 -11.11
CA THR A 200 8.56 13.35 -9.87
C THR A 200 9.22 14.72 -10.01
N GLY A 201 8.95 15.40 -11.12
CA GLY A 201 9.63 16.63 -11.50
C GLY A 201 11.00 16.36 -12.12
N ASN A 202 12.08 16.79 -11.46
CA ASN A 202 13.45 16.57 -11.96
C ASN A 202 14.04 15.20 -11.59
N ILE A 203 13.27 14.39 -10.90
CA ILE A 203 13.66 13.03 -10.49
C ILE A 203 12.68 12.06 -11.12
N SER A 204 13.16 10.89 -11.50
CA SER A 204 12.32 9.80 -12.02
C SER A 204 12.49 8.56 -11.17
N ARG A 205 11.36 7.90 -10.85
CA ARG A 205 11.33 6.65 -10.10
C ARG A 205 11.11 5.50 -11.04
N ILE A 206 12.13 4.68 -11.21
CA ILE A 206 12.09 3.48 -12.05
C ILE A 206 12.10 2.26 -11.15
N GLY A 207 11.11 1.40 -11.29
CA GLY A 207 11.03 0.22 -10.44
C GLY A 207 10.38 -0.98 -11.10
N VAL A 208 10.50 -2.11 -10.44
CA VAL A 208 9.87 -3.36 -10.82
C VAL A 208 9.39 -4.11 -9.59
N GLY A 209 8.24 -4.77 -9.73
CA GLY A 209 7.73 -5.74 -8.78
C GLY A 209 7.70 -7.13 -9.39
N THR A 210 8.01 -8.17 -8.63
CA THR A 210 7.94 -9.57 -9.10
C THR A 210 7.35 -10.49 -8.04
N ILE A 211 6.71 -11.56 -8.48
CA ILE A 211 6.33 -12.67 -7.60
C ILE A 211 7.42 -13.73 -7.67
N GLY A 212 8.10 -13.95 -6.55
CA GLY A 212 9.25 -14.87 -6.46
C GLY A 212 10.58 -14.16 -6.46
N SER A 213 11.59 -14.75 -7.12
CA SER A 213 12.97 -14.25 -7.15
C SER A 213 13.30 -13.54 -8.47
N GLY A 214 14.46 -12.88 -8.51
CA GLY A 214 14.99 -12.26 -9.73
C GLY A 214 14.61 -10.81 -9.94
N THR A 215 14.02 -10.14 -8.97
CA THR A 215 13.56 -8.74 -9.07
C THR A 215 14.65 -7.80 -9.56
N ARG A 216 15.89 -7.95 -9.05
CA ARG A 216 17.02 -7.11 -9.46
C ARG A 216 17.38 -7.29 -10.94
N SER A 217 17.39 -8.51 -11.46
CA SER A 217 17.69 -8.78 -12.87
C SER A 217 16.66 -8.17 -13.81
N TYR A 218 15.38 -8.20 -13.42
CA TYR A 218 14.32 -7.50 -14.16
C TYR A 218 14.51 -5.98 -14.12
N TYR A 219 14.90 -5.44 -12.95
CA TYR A 219 15.25 -4.02 -12.86
C TYR A 219 16.40 -3.66 -13.78
N GLU A 220 17.48 -4.44 -13.81
CA GLU A 220 18.64 -4.22 -14.68
C GLU A 220 18.27 -4.26 -16.17
N ALA A 221 17.28 -5.05 -16.56
CA ALA A 221 16.75 -5.06 -17.91
C ALA A 221 15.95 -3.80 -18.26
N ILE A 222 15.02 -3.38 -17.38
CA ILE A 222 14.19 -2.20 -17.63
C ILE A 222 14.97 -0.89 -17.54
N SER A 223 15.96 -0.80 -16.65
CA SER A 223 16.75 0.41 -16.45
C SER A 223 17.54 0.84 -17.69
N LYS A 224 17.87 -0.10 -18.58
CA LYS A 224 18.55 0.18 -19.87
C LYS A 224 17.72 1.06 -20.81
N ARG A 225 16.43 1.22 -20.56
CA ARG A 225 15.52 2.07 -21.35
C ARG A 225 15.58 3.55 -20.92
N PHE A 226 16.34 3.87 -19.87
CA PHE A 226 16.37 5.20 -19.26
C PHE A 226 17.79 5.72 -19.09
N PRO A 227 18.01 7.04 -19.17
CA PRO A 227 19.30 7.66 -18.84
C PRO A 227 19.50 7.64 -17.31
N MET A 228 20.11 6.58 -16.79
CA MET A 228 20.33 6.41 -15.36
C MET A 228 21.63 7.09 -14.91
N ASP A 229 21.76 8.40 -15.17
CA ASP A 229 23.03 9.14 -15.02
C ASP A 229 23.47 9.29 -13.56
N THR A 230 22.51 9.56 -12.66
CA THR A 230 22.80 9.74 -11.24
C THR A 230 21.75 9.06 -10.39
N VAL A 231 22.17 8.03 -9.67
CA VAL A 231 21.32 7.32 -8.68
C VAL A 231 21.28 8.14 -7.39
N LEU A 232 20.08 8.54 -6.99
CA LEU A 232 19.82 9.28 -5.75
C LEU A 232 19.44 8.37 -4.59
N GLY A 233 18.80 7.24 -4.89
CA GLY A 233 18.38 6.27 -3.89
C GLY A 233 18.01 4.93 -4.51
N ILE A 234 18.23 3.87 -3.76
CA ILE A 234 17.79 2.51 -4.09
C ILE A 234 16.86 2.05 -2.99
N ASN A 235 15.67 1.63 -3.35
CA ASN A 235 14.61 1.29 -2.45
C ASN A 235 13.97 -0.05 -2.86
N GLY A 236 13.31 -0.71 -1.92
CA GLY A 236 12.58 -1.92 -2.21
C GLY A 236 12.02 -2.55 -0.95
N ALA A 237 10.75 -2.84 -0.99
CA ALA A 237 10.05 -3.50 0.11
C ALA A 237 9.14 -4.62 -0.42
N PRO A 238 8.86 -5.64 0.39
CA PRO A 238 7.83 -6.60 0.05
C PRO A 238 6.44 -5.95 0.12
N ILE A 239 5.59 -6.23 -0.87
CA ILE A 239 4.18 -5.80 -0.87
C ILE A 239 3.30 -7.03 -0.65
N PRO A 240 2.55 -7.11 0.45
CA PRO A 240 1.66 -8.24 0.74
C PRO A 240 0.35 -8.10 -0.05
N ILE A 241 0.28 -8.74 -1.21
CA ILE A 241 -0.88 -8.67 -2.12
C ILE A 241 -1.98 -9.69 -1.78
N SER A 242 -2.09 -10.05 -0.52
CA SER A 242 -3.17 -10.87 0.02
C SER A 242 -3.42 -10.54 1.48
N TYR A 243 -4.64 -10.10 1.81
CA TYR A 243 -4.99 -9.84 3.19
C TYR A 243 -5.16 -11.13 4.00
N LEU A 244 -4.94 -11.03 5.31
CA LEU A 244 -5.12 -12.12 6.25
C LEU A 244 -6.60 -12.47 6.41
N ARG A 245 -6.91 -13.73 6.69
CA ARG A 245 -8.28 -14.15 7.04
C ARG A 245 -8.76 -13.44 8.30
N LYS A 246 -7.83 -13.16 9.23
CA LYS A 246 -8.10 -12.55 10.52
C LYS A 246 -7.11 -11.43 10.80
N THR A 247 -7.58 -10.19 10.80
CA THR A 247 -6.79 -8.97 11.07
C THR A 247 -7.00 -8.43 12.49
N TYR A 248 -7.53 -9.26 13.39
CA TYR A 248 -7.83 -8.95 14.78
C TYR A 248 -7.50 -10.14 15.69
N GLY A 249 -7.14 -9.87 16.92
CA GLY A 249 -6.84 -10.87 17.94
C GLY A 249 -7.33 -10.41 19.32
N ASN A 250 -6.99 -11.16 20.36
CA ASN A 250 -7.18 -10.68 21.73
C ASN A 250 -6.26 -9.48 21.94
N ARG A 251 -6.82 -8.32 22.34
CA ARG A 251 -6.08 -7.07 22.56
C ARG A 251 -5.16 -6.67 21.40
N SER A 252 -5.50 -7.03 20.17
CA SER A 252 -4.65 -6.71 19.02
C SER A 252 -5.43 -6.51 17.72
N LEU A 253 -4.92 -5.59 16.88
CA LEU A 253 -5.37 -5.37 15.51
C LEU A 253 -4.16 -5.26 14.58
N LEU A 254 -4.39 -5.52 13.28
CA LEU A 254 -3.42 -5.27 12.21
C LEU A 254 -4.04 -4.33 11.18
N VAL A 255 -3.35 -3.24 10.85
CA VAL A 255 -3.79 -2.25 9.84
C VAL A 255 -2.79 -2.17 8.68
N GLY A 256 -3.25 -1.71 7.53
CA GLY A 256 -2.40 -1.56 6.34
C GLY A 256 -1.67 -2.85 5.95
N ASP A 257 -0.42 -2.73 5.56
CA ASP A 257 0.42 -3.84 5.07
C ASP A 257 0.65 -4.93 6.14
N ALA A 258 0.63 -4.57 7.42
CA ALA A 258 0.73 -5.55 8.50
C ALA A 258 -0.41 -6.58 8.46
N GLY A 259 -1.61 -6.16 8.05
CA GLY A 259 -2.77 -7.01 7.80
C GLY A 259 -2.88 -7.50 6.35
N GLY A 260 -1.96 -7.12 5.48
CA GLY A 260 -2.04 -7.38 4.04
C GLY A 260 -3.16 -6.62 3.34
N ILE A 261 -3.61 -5.49 3.91
CA ILE A 261 -4.73 -4.67 3.39
C ILE A 261 -4.18 -3.70 2.33
N VAL A 262 -3.79 -4.27 1.20
CA VAL A 262 -3.19 -3.60 0.05
C VAL A 262 -3.98 -4.00 -1.20
N LYS A 263 -4.07 -3.13 -2.19
CA LYS A 263 -4.69 -3.45 -3.49
C LYS A 263 -3.83 -4.48 -4.24
N PRO A 264 -4.31 -5.72 -4.44
CA PRO A 264 -3.47 -6.78 -5.00
C PRO A 264 -3.00 -6.52 -6.43
N LEU A 265 -3.80 -5.84 -7.24
CA LEU A 265 -3.50 -5.60 -8.65
C LEU A 265 -2.44 -4.52 -8.85
N THR A 266 -2.48 -3.45 -8.06
CA THR A 266 -1.61 -2.28 -8.22
C THR A 266 -0.50 -2.18 -7.17
N GLY A 267 -0.59 -2.93 -6.07
CA GLY A 267 0.34 -2.80 -4.94
C GLY A 267 0.12 -1.55 -4.07
N GLY A 268 -0.94 -0.75 -4.35
CA GLY A 268 -1.22 0.48 -3.63
C GLY A 268 -1.77 0.24 -2.22
N GLY A 269 -1.03 0.61 -1.18
CA GLY A 269 -1.38 0.39 0.24
C GLY A 269 -1.78 1.64 1.02
N ILE A 270 -1.45 2.86 0.56
CA ILE A 270 -1.67 4.08 1.36
C ILE A 270 -3.16 4.32 1.62
N TYR A 271 -3.98 4.35 0.57
CA TYR A 271 -5.43 4.57 0.71
C TYR A 271 -6.10 3.49 1.55
N THR A 272 -5.87 2.22 1.23
CA THR A 272 -6.46 1.09 1.96
C THR A 272 -5.97 0.99 3.40
N GLY A 273 -4.72 1.38 3.65
CA GLY A 273 -4.14 1.51 4.97
C GLY A 273 -4.85 2.57 5.81
N ILE A 274 -5.08 3.77 5.25
CA ILE A 274 -5.83 4.86 5.89
C ILE A 274 -7.28 4.43 6.18
N VAL A 275 -7.95 3.80 5.22
CA VAL A 275 -9.32 3.29 5.42
C VAL A 275 -9.36 2.23 6.53
N SER A 276 -8.41 1.29 6.54
CA SER A 276 -8.34 0.29 7.62
C SER A 276 -8.11 0.94 8.98
N SER A 277 -7.27 1.98 9.06
CA SER A 277 -6.98 2.73 10.28
C SER A 277 -8.20 3.50 10.78
N LYS A 278 -8.99 4.11 9.88
CA LYS A 278 -10.28 4.73 10.21
C LYS A 278 -11.21 3.74 10.92
N HIS A 279 -11.31 2.53 10.36
CA HIS A 279 -12.17 1.48 10.93
C HIS A 279 -11.61 0.87 12.21
N ALA A 280 -10.28 0.79 12.35
CA ALA A 280 -9.63 0.39 13.59
C ALA A 280 -9.91 1.41 14.71
N ALA A 281 -9.80 2.70 14.42
CA ALA A 281 -10.13 3.75 15.38
C ALA A 281 -11.60 3.68 15.86
N ARG A 282 -12.55 3.42 14.93
CA ARG A 282 -13.96 3.21 15.29
C ARG A 282 -14.14 2.01 16.23
N ALA A 283 -13.60 0.86 15.85
CA ALA A 283 -13.76 -0.37 16.63
C ALA A 283 -13.08 -0.27 18.01
N LEU A 284 -11.94 0.40 18.09
CA LEU A 284 -11.22 0.63 19.34
C LEU A 284 -11.95 1.62 20.25
N THR A 285 -12.54 2.69 19.71
CA THR A 285 -13.37 3.60 20.49
C THR A 285 -14.50 2.82 21.18
N GLU A 286 -15.23 2.00 20.43
CA GLU A 286 -16.29 1.14 20.99
C GLU A 286 -15.73 0.13 22.03
N ALA A 287 -14.50 -0.39 21.82
CA ALA A 287 -13.85 -1.30 22.75
C ALA A 287 -13.46 -0.60 24.06
N PHE A 288 -12.99 0.63 23.99
CA PHE A 288 -12.64 1.44 25.15
C PHE A 288 -13.87 1.79 25.98
N GLU A 289 -14.97 2.21 25.33
CA GLU A 289 -16.26 2.52 25.98
C GLU A 289 -16.86 1.31 26.71
N LYS A 290 -16.72 0.11 26.13
CA LYS A 290 -17.23 -1.14 26.70
C LYS A 290 -16.26 -1.87 27.63
N GLY A 291 -14.98 -1.42 27.69
CA GLY A 291 -13.93 -2.13 28.42
C GLY A 291 -13.62 -3.53 27.85
N ASN A 292 -14.00 -3.83 26.59
CA ASN A 292 -13.91 -5.17 26.01
C ASN A 292 -12.95 -5.21 24.83
N PHE A 293 -11.83 -5.91 25.00
CA PHE A 293 -10.76 -6.09 24.00
C PHE A 293 -10.61 -7.54 23.55
N SER A 294 -11.60 -8.38 23.79
CA SER A 294 -11.59 -9.76 23.32
C SER A 294 -11.54 -9.84 21.79
N SER A 295 -10.97 -10.93 21.28
CA SER A 295 -10.94 -11.19 19.83
C SER A 295 -12.35 -11.17 19.22
N GLU A 296 -13.37 -11.65 19.94
CA GLU A 296 -14.76 -11.63 19.49
C GLU A 296 -15.24 -10.20 19.30
N PHE A 297 -15.04 -9.34 20.30
CA PHE A 297 -15.44 -7.93 20.22
C PHE A 297 -14.68 -7.19 19.12
N LEU A 298 -13.36 -7.37 19.01
CA LEU A 298 -12.52 -6.71 18.01
C LEU A 298 -12.76 -7.24 16.59
N SER A 299 -13.48 -8.34 16.41
CA SER A 299 -13.86 -8.85 15.08
C SER A 299 -14.66 -7.84 14.24
N ARG A 300 -15.34 -6.88 14.90
CA ARG A 300 -16.08 -5.80 14.24
C ARG A 300 -15.21 -4.89 13.39
N TYR A 301 -13.95 -4.69 13.77
CA TYR A 301 -12.96 -4.01 12.95
C TYR A 301 -12.90 -4.60 11.54
N GLN A 302 -12.76 -5.92 11.45
CA GLN A 302 -12.69 -6.59 10.15
C GLN A 302 -14.01 -6.50 9.37
N LYS A 303 -15.16 -6.54 10.06
CA LYS A 303 -16.47 -6.33 9.41
C LYS A 303 -16.55 -4.92 8.82
N TYR A 304 -16.07 -3.90 9.56
CA TYR A 304 -16.12 -2.50 9.12
C TYR A 304 -15.25 -2.25 7.89
N TRP A 305 -13.96 -2.60 7.90
CA TRP A 305 -13.15 -2.35 6.72
C TRP A 305 -13.56 -3.22 5.52
N LYS A 306 -14.02 -4.45 5.75
CA LYS A 306 -14.54 -5.30 4.68
C LYS A 306 -15.81 -4.77 4.05
N SER A 307 -16.66 -4.09 4.79
CA SER A 307 -17.87 -3.48 4.22
C SER A 307 -17.56 -2.32 3.26
N GLU A 308 -16.42 -1.61 3.44
CA GLU A 308 -16.03 -0.49 2.60
C GLU A 308 -15.14 -0.92 1.42
N ILE A 309 -14.07 -1.69 1.68
CA ILE A 309 -13.06 -2.05 0.67
C ILE A 309 -12.89 -3.57 0.45
N GLY A 310 -13.55 -4.41 1.23
CA GLY A 310 -13.30 -5.86 1.20
C GLY A 310 -13.67 -6.52 -0.12
N ARG A 311 -14.78 -6.08 -0.76
CA ARG A 311 -15.19 -6.59 -2.08
C ARG A 311 -14.15 -6.25 -3.15
N GLU A 312 -13.66 -5.01 -3.13
CA GLU A 312 -12.65 -4.54 -4.07
C GLU A 312 -11.37 -5.35 -3.93
N LEU A 313 -10.83 -5.47 -2.71
CA LEU A 313 -9.61 -6.24 -2.46
C LEU A 313 -9.73 -7.72 -2.85
N TRP A 314 -10.91 -8.31 -2.65
CA TRP A 314 -11.17 -9.69 -3.06
C TRP A 314 -11.15 -9.83 -4.59
N MET A 315 -11.82 -8.93 -5.30
CA MET A 315 -11.88 -8.93 -6.76
C MET A 315 -10.52 -8.62 -7.37
N ASP A 316 -9.83 -7.62 -6.87
CA ASP A 316 -8.44 -7.30 -7.27
C ASP A 316 -7.53 -8.52 -7.10
N GLY A 317 -7.68 -9.25 -6.00
CA GLY A 317 -6.94 -10.48 -5.76
C GLY A 317 -7.25 -11.58 -6.76
N LEU A 318 -8.49 -11.65 -7.28
CA LEU A 318 -8.88 -12.58 -8.34
C LEU A 318 -8.22 -12.18 -9.66
N VAL A 319 -8.40 -10.94 -10.07
CA VAL A 319 -7.81 -10.38 -11.31
C VAL A 319 -6.28 -10.51 -11.28
N GLN A 320 -5.64 -10.21 -10.18
CA GLN A 320 -4.20 -10.31 -10.04
C GLN A 320 -3.69 -11.76 -10.19
N ARG A 321 -4.44 -12.74 -9.67
CA ARG A 321 -4.09 -14.17 -9.87
C ARG A 321 -4.21 -14.61 -11.33
N MET A 322 -5.19 -14.08 -12.07
CA MET A 322 -5.32 -14.31 -13.50
C MET A 322 -4.17 -13.61 -14.24
N PHE A 323 -3.96 -12.33 -13.99
CA PHE A 323 -2.88 -11.56 -14.59
C PHE A 323 -1.50 -12.22 -14.43
N ALA A 324 -1.19 -12.71 -13.23
CA ALA A 324 0.11 -13.35 -12.95
C ALA A 324 0.38 -14.66 -13.74
N ARG A 325 -0.61 -15.17 -14.44
CA ARG A 325 -0.53 -16.39 -15.27
C ARG A 325 -0.58 -16.12 -16.77
N LEU A 326 -0.80 -14.86 -17.16
CA LEU A 326 -0.90 -14.50 -18.57
C LEU A 326 0.45 -14.68 -19.25
N SER A 327 0.41 -15.25 -20.46
CA SER A 327 1.54 -15.27 -21.39
C SER A 327 1.64 -13.93 -22.13
N ASP A 328 2.78 -13.67 -22.75
CA ASP A 328 2.94 -12.48 -23.61
C ASP A 328 1.98 -12.49 -24.79
N ASN A 329 1.62 -13.67 -25.32
CA ASN A 329 0.58 -13.80 -26.35
C ASN A 329 -0.80 -13.37 -25.84
N SER A 330 -1.15 -13.80 -24.62
CA SER A 330 -2.40 -13.37 -23.97
C SER A 330 -2.42 -11.86 -23.71
N LEU A 331 -1.28 -11.29 -23.28
CA LEU A 331 -1.14 -9.84 -23.10
C LEU A 331 -1.32 -9.08 -24.42
N ARG A 332 -0.74 -9.56 -25.54
CA ARG A 332 -0.97 -8.98 -26.88
C ARG A 332 -2.43 -9.08 -27.32
N ALA A 333 -3.08 -10.21 -27.05
CA ALA A 333 -4.52 -10.36 -27.36
C ALA A 333 -5.37 -9.37 -26.55
N ILE A 334 -5.07 -9.16 -25.28
CA ILE A 334 -5.71 -8.15 -24.42
C ILE A 334 -5.47 -6.74 -24.97
N TYR A 335 -4.23 -6.40 -25.35
CA TYR A 335 -3.91 -5.10 -25.96
C TYR A 335 -4.82 -4.78 -27.15
N ARG A 336 -4.97 -5.70 -28.09
CA ARG A 336 -5.82 -5.50 -29.29
C ARG A 336 -7.27 -5.17 -28.95
N ILE A 337 -7.77 -5.68 -27.84
CA ILE A 337 -9.12 -5.38 -27.36
C ILE A 337 -9.15 -4.01 -26.67
N LEU A 338 -8.19 -3.76 -25.77
CA LEU A 338 -8.13 -2.52 -25.00
C LEU A 338 -7.84 -1.29 -25.88
N SER A 339 -7.07 -1.45 -26.97
CA SER A 339 -6.75 -0.38 -27.93
C SER A 339 -7.93 0.00 -28.84
N SER A 340 -9.05 -0.74 -28.82
CA SER A 340 -10.23 -0.33 -29.59
C SER A 340 -10.84 0.95 -29.01
N PRO A 341 -11.25 1.94 -29.85
CA PRO A 341 -11.73 3.24 -29.37
C PRO A 341 -12.84 3.15 -28.32
N LYS A 342 -13.84 2.28 -28.55
CA LYS A 342 -14.96 2.08 -27.62
C LYS A 342 -14.55 1.56 -26.24
N VAL A 343 -13.54 0.66 -26.19
CA VAL A 343 -13.02 0.14 -24.93
C VAL A 343 -12.18 1.20 -24.23
N LEU A 344 -11.35 1.90 -24.97
CA LEU A 344 -10.52 2.98 -24.45
C LEU A 344 -11.36 4.11 -23.84
N ASP A 345 -12.44 4.53 -24.51
CA ASP A 345 -13.40 5.50 -23.96
C ASP A 345 -14.02 5.00 -22.64
N THR A 346 -14.30 3.69 -22.56
CA THR A 346 -14.79 3.09 -21.30
C THR A 346 -13.72 3.16 -20.20
N ILE A 347 -12.47 2.82 -20.53
CA ILE A 347 -11.35 2.87 -19.59
C ILE A 347 -11.16 4.30 -19.07
N ASN A 348 -11.14 5.28 -19.97
CA ASN A 348 -10.95 6.69 -19.62
C ASN A 348 -12.09 7.22 -18.74
N SER A 349 -13.34 6.81 -19.00
CA SER A 349 -14.50 7.29 -18.26
C SER A 349 -14.72 6.63 -16.89
N VAL A 350 -14.39 5.33 -16.73
CA VAL A 350 -14.71 4.55 -15.52
C VAL A 350 -13.47 4.21 -14.68
N GLY A 351 -12.28 4.29 -15.28
CA GLY A 351 -11.03 3.89 -14.63
C GLY A 351 -10.82 4.61 -13.28
N ASP A 352 -10.56 3.84 -12.22
CA ASP A 352 -10.29 4.32 -10.87
C ASP A 352 -9.15 3.52 -10.26
N ILE A 353 -8.05 4.17 -9.93
CA ILE A 353 -6.86 3.51 -9.39
C ILE A 353 -7.08 2.93 -7.99
N ASP A 354 -8.07 3.44 -7.24
CA ASP A 354 -8.42 2.89 -5.93
C ASP A 354 -9.42 1.73 -6.03
N TYR A 355 -10.14 1.64 -7.17
CA TYR A 355 -11.14 0.61 -7.43
C TYR A 355 -10.95 -0.04 -8.81
N PRO A 356 -9.75 -0.60 -9.10
CA PRO A 356 -9.43 -1.13 -10.43
C PRO A 356 -10.33 -2.29 -10.85
N SER A 357 -10.90 -3.04 -9.91
CA SER A 357 -11.83 -4.12 -10.24
C SER A 357 -13.10 -3.62 -10.93
N ARG A 358 -13.56 -2.41 -10.62
CA ARG A 358 -14.73 -1.78 -11.27
C ARG A 358 -14.46 -1.55 -12.75
N LEU A 359 -13.24 -1.11 -13.08
CA LEU A 359 -12.82 -0.96 -14.47
C LEU A 359 -12.86 -2.31 -15.21
N VAL A 360 -12.20 -3.33 -14.64
CA VAL A 360 -12.16 -4.67 -15.25
C VAL A 360 -13.56 -5.22 -15.48
N LEU A 361 -14.45 -5.11 -14.49
CA LEU A 361 -15.84 -5.54 -14.64
C LEU A 361 -16.60 -4.77 -15.72
N SER A 362 -16.43 -3.44 -15.78
CA SER A 362 -17.11 -2.61 -16.77
C SER A 362 -16.65 -2.96 -18.19
N VAL A 363 -15.35 -3.20 -18.37
CA VAL A 363 -14.78 -3.61 -19.66
C VAL A 363 -15.25 -5.01 -20.03
N VAL A 364 -15.19 -5.98 -19.13
CA VAL A 364 -15.67 -7.36 -19.40
C VAL A 364 -17.17 -7.40 -19.67
N ALA A 365 -17.98 -6.65 -18.92
CA ALA A 365 -19.43 -6.61 -19.12
C ALA A 365 -19.83 -6.04 -20.48
N ARG A 366 -19.10 -5.04 -20.97
CA ARG A 366 -19.35 -4.40 -22.28
C ARG A 366 -18.68 -5.15 -23.44
N HIS A 367 -17.63 -5.90 -23.16
CA HIS A 367 -16.82 -6.62 -24.15
C HIS A 367 -16.50 -8.05 -23.68
N PRO A 368 -17.50 -8.96 -23.62
CA PRO A 368 -17.34 -10.31 -23.06
C PRO A 368 -16.37 -11.20 -23.84
N SER A 369 -16.05 -10.85 -25.09
CA SER A 369 -15.02 -11.53 -25.91
C SER A 369 -13.63 -11.52 -25.28
N ILE A 370 -13.35 -10.60 -24.33
CA ILE A 370 -12.09 -10.59 -23.58
C ILE A 370 -11.89 -11.90 -22.83
N LEU A 371 -12.94 -12.47 -22.26
CA LEU A 371 -12.85 -13.73 -21.50
C LEU A 371 -12.43 -14.91 -22.37
N LEU A 372 -12.83 -14.93 -23.64
CA LEU A 372 -12.48 -16.00 -24.58
C LEU A 372 -10.99 -15.99 -24.93
N ASN A 373 -10.37 -14.80 -24.93
CA ASN A 373 -8.95 -14.62 -25.28
C ASN A 373 -8.00 -14.71 -24.08
N LEU A 374 -8.53 -14.79 -22.84
CA LEU A 374 -7.70 -14.97 -21.63
C LEU A 374 -7.19 -16.41 -21.47
N PHE A 375 -7.76 -17.38 -22.16
CA PHE A 375 -7.49 -18.81 -22.02
C PHE A 375 -6.97 -19.46 -23.32
N SER A 376 -6.73 -18.69 -24.36
CA SER A 376 -6.04 -19.09 -25.60
C SER A 376 -4.53 -18.66 -25.52
#